data_1f9bbe6e18e370f12fbb6096bf144223
#
_entry.id   1f9bbe6e18e370f12fbb6096bf144223
#
_cell.length_a   1.000
_cell.length_b   1.000
_cell.length_c   1.000
_cell.angle_alpha   90.00
_cell.angle_beta   90.00
_cell.angle_gamma   90.00
#
_symmetry.space_group_name_H-M   'P 1'
#
loop_
_entity.id
_entity.type
_entity.pdbx_description
1 polymer ?
#
loop_
_entity_poly.entity_id
_entity_poly.type
_entity_poly.pdbx_seq_one_letter_code
_entity_poly.pdbx_strand_id
1 'polypeptide(L)'
;MNYKFDPYYDAALEPFVEYTDLDTIFKKSDIISLHTPLLPSTTNIINSESISKMEKQPILINMARGGLVDTSALIDALKSGKISGAGLDTLANEAEFFGKEHVKESDLPDDYKELVNMDNVLITPHVAFFTKLAVKNSIEIALNDMKSIINGKGSKNIVNL
;
A
#
# COMPACT_ATOMS: atom_id res chain seq x y z
N MET A 1 5.95 10.59 -17.93
CA MET A 1 7.25 10.45 -17.21
C MET A 1 6.95 9.76 -15.90
N ASN A 2 7.76 8.76 -15.52
CA ASN A 2 7.56 8.02 -14.28
C ASN A 2 8.53 8.55 -13.23
N TYR A 3 8.01 9.04 -12.11
CA TYR A 3 8.81 9.51 -10.99
C TYR A 3 8.94 8.40 -9.94
N LYS A 4 10.07 8.33 -9.24
CA LYS A 4 10.32 7.41 -8.14
C LYS A 4 10.95 8.15 -6.96
N PHE A 5 10.41 7.92 -5.78
CA PHE A 5 11.05 8.22 -4.49
C PHE A 5 11.38 6.89 -3.81
N ASP A 6 12.66 6.67 -3.55
CA ASP A 6 13.15 5.47 -2.88
C ASP A 6 14.49 5.81 -2.21
N PRO A 7 14.70 5.48 -0.92
CA PRO A 7 16.00 5.69 -0.28
C PRO A 7 17.11 4.82 -0.89
N TYR A 8 16.75 3.77 -1.63
CA TYR A 8 17.68 2.90 -2.30
C TYR A 8 17.69 3.20 -3.80
N TYR A 9 18.80 3.78 -4.26
CA TYR A 9 19.01 4.04 -5.67
C TYR A 9 19.40 2.77 -6.41
N ASP A 10 18.78 2.53 -7.55
CA ASP A 10 19.10 1.43 -8.47
C ASP A 10 19.29 1.99 -9.88
N ALA A 11 20.54 2.00 -10.35
CA ALA A 11 20.91 2.50 -11.66
C ALA A 11 20.24 1.74 -12.83
N ALA A 12 19.82 0.48 -12.61
CA ALA A 12 19.10 -0.28 -13.63
C ALA A 12 17.71 0.28 -13.93
N LEU A 13 17.16 1.10 -13.06
CA LEU A 13 15.84 1.71 -13.23
C LEU A 13 15.88 3.08 -13.91
N GLU A 14 17.04 3.74 -14.03
CA GLU A 14 17.18 5.07 -14.66
C GLU A 14 16.56 5.18 -16.06
N PRO A 15 16.61 4.17 -16.93
CA PRO A 15 15.97 4.26 -18.24
C PRO A 15 14.43 4.35 -18.18
N PHE A 16 13.82 4.03 -17.02
CA PHE A 16 12.37 3.90 -16.86
C PHE A 16 11.76 4.92 -15.91
N VAL A 17 12.56 5.45 -14.97
CA VAL A 17 12.09 6.35 -13.91
C VAL A 17 13.06 7.50 -13.68
N GLU A 18 12.54 8.64 -13.26
CA GLU A 18 13.32 9.76 -12.71
C GLU A 18 13.24 9.72 -11.18
N TYR A 19 14.39 9.58 -10.54
CA TYR A 19 14.47 9.68 -9.08
C TYR A 19 14.30 11.13 -8.64
N THR A 20 13.39 11.36 -7.71
CA THR A 20 13.04 12.70 -7.27
C THR A 20 12.58 12.72 -5.80
N ASP A 21 12.28 13.91 -5.27
CA ASP A 21 11.69 14.09 -3.96
C ASP A 21 10.17 13.85 -3.94
N LEU A 22 9.60 13.71 -2.76
CA LEU A 22 8.17 13.50 -2.55
C LEU A 22 7.33 14.69 -3.02
N ASP A 23 7.82 15.92 -2.82
CA ASP A 23 7.08 17.12 -3.23
C ASP A 23 6.88 17.17 -4.73
N THR A 24 7.90 16.77 -5.50
CA THR A 24 7.81 16.64 -6.95
C THR A 24 6.81 15.57 -7.37
N ILE A 25 6.81 14.40 -6.68
CA ILE A 25 5.82 13.34 -6.93
C ILE A 25 4.41 13.88 -6.68
N PHE A 26 4.17 14.51 -5.54
CA PHE A 26 2.85 15.04 -5.19
C PHE A 26 2.36 16.08 -6.21
N LYS A 27 3.23 16.98 -6.65
CA LYS A 27 2.85 18.04 -7.60
C LYS A 27 2.57 17.54 -9.02
N LYS A 28 3.38 16.59 -9.49
CA LYS A 28 3.43 16.26 -10.93
C LYS A 28 2.75 14.97 -11.34
N SER A 29 2.39 14.11 -10.38
CA SER A 29 1.85 12.78 -10.72
C SER A 29 0.35 12.82 -10.97
N ASP A 30 -0.08 12.11 -12.00
CA ASP A 30 -1.48 11.81 -12.30
C ASP A 30 -1.94 10.54 -11.55
N ILE A 31 -0.99 9.66 -11.21
CA ILE A 31 -1.21 8.45 -10.41
C ILE A 31 -0.08 8.36 -9.38
N ILE A 32 -0.42 8.12 -8.12
CA ILE A 32 0.54 7.89 -7.03
C ILE A 32 0.32 6.48 -6.50
N SER A 33 1.35 5.63 -6.54
CA SER A 33 1.29 4.25 -6.04
C SER A 33 2.28 4.05 -4.90
N LEU A 34 1.79 3.53 -3.76
CA LEU A 34 2.56 3.31 -2.55
C LEU A 34 3.11 1.89 -2.51
N HIS A 35 4.43 1.76 -2.34
CA HIS A 35 5.16 0.49 -2.25
C HIS A 35 6.18 0.48 -1.11
N THR A 36 6.10 1.45 -0.19
CA THR A 36 7.03 1.59 0.93
C THR A 36 6.56 0.77 2.15
N PRO A 37 7.48 0.27 3.01
CA PRO A 37 7.08 -0.35 4.27
C PRO A 37 6.49 0.69 5.23
N LEU A 38 5.65 0.24 6.15
CA LEU A 38 5.15 1.07 7.24
C LEU A 38 6.23 1.18 8.33
N LEU A 39 6.79 2.36 8.48
CA LEU A 39 7.80 2.73 9.45
C LEU A 39 7.35 4.01 10.17
N PRO A 40 7.96 4.39 11.32
CA PRO A 40 7.66 5.68 11.94
C PRO A 40 7.84 6.87 10.98
N SER A 41 8.81 6.79 10.06
CA SER A 41 9.08 7.83 9.06
C SER A 41 8.13 7.84 7.86
N THR A 42 7.35 6.78 7.65
CA THR A 42 6.40 6.64 6.52
C THR A 42 4.95 6.59 6.98
N THR A 43 4.70 6.53 8.28
CA THR A 43 3.34 6.59 8.83
C THR A 43 2.68 7.89 8.38
N ASN A 44 1.47 7.76 7.82
CA ASN A 44 0.70 8.88 7.28
C ASN A 44 1.51 9.75 6.29
N ILE A 45 2.33 9.12 5.43
CA ILE A 45 3.04 9.83 4.36
C ILE A 45 2.05 10.51 3.40
N ILE A 46 0.85 9.95 3.25
CA ILE A 46 -0.31 10.60 2.65
C ILE A 46 -1.19 11.15 3.76
N ASN A 47 -1.21 12.45 3.91
CA ASN A 47 -1.95 13.21 4.91
C ASN A 47 -2.44 14.54 4.32
N SER A 48 -3.12 15.37 5.09
CA SER A 48 -3.66 16.65 4.63
C SER A 48 -2.59 17.58 4.04
N GLU A 49 -1.35 17.58 4.60
CA GLU A 49 -0.27 18.40 4.10
C GLU A 49 0.22 17.91 2.73
N SER A 50 0.54 16.62 2.60
CA SER A 50 0.98 16.03 1.33
C SER A 50 -0.09 16.13 0.25
N ILE A 51 -1.36 15.91 0.60
CA ILE A 51 -2.52 16.05 -0.29
C ILE A 51 -2.65 17.51 -0.78
N SER A 52 -2.41 18.50 0.09
CA SER A 52 -2.47 19.90 -0.30
C SER A 52 -1.52 20.27 -1.45
N LYS A 53 -0.37 19.58 -1.54
CA LYS A 53 0.67 19.75 -2.58
C LYS A 53 0.31 19.10 -3.92
N MET A 54 -0.72 18.25 -3.98
CA MET A 54 -1.12 17.56 -5.21
C MET A 54 -1.83 18.52 -6.16
N GLU A 55 -1.27 18.77 -7.35
CA GLU A 55 -1.80 19.75 -8.32
C GLU A 55 -2.66 19.09 -9.41
N LYS A 56 -2.49 17.78 -9.62
CA LYS A 56 -3.06 17.05 -10.76
C LYS A 56 -4.34 16.24 -10.43
N GLN A 57 -4.87 16.34 -9.21
CA GLN A 57 -5.98 15.50 -8.75
C GLN A 57 -5.70 14.00 -9.00
N PRO A 58 -4.61 13.44 -8.44
CA PRO A 58 -4.16 12.12 -8.80
C PRO A 58 -5.14 11.03 -8.39
N ILE A 59 -4.97 9.84 -8.98
CA ILE A 59 -5.49 8.59 -8.42
C ILE A 59 -4.45 8.07 -7.43
N LEU A 60 -4.87 7.73 -6.20
CA LEU A 60 -4.04 7.12 -5.18
C LEU A 60 -4.21 5.60 -5.18
N ILE A 61 -3.10 4.86 -5.25
CA ILE A 61 -3.09 3.40 -5.15
C ILE A 61 -2.29 2.98 -3.91
N ASN A 62 -2.92 2.25 -3.00
CA ASN A 62 -2.23 1.70 -1.83
C ASN A 62 -2.36 0.17 -1.79
N MET A 63 -1.30 -0.51 -2.20
CA MET A 63 -1.13 -1.97 -2.08
C MET A 63 -0.01 -2.33 -1.10
N ALA A 64 0.41 -1.39 -0.25
CA ALA A 64 1.51 -1.59 0.69
C ALA A 64 1.02 -1.81 2.12
N ARG A 65 0.65 -0.75 2.83
CA ARG A 65 0.14 -0.81 4.21
C ARG A 65 -0.85 0.32 4.45
N GLY A 66 -1.97 0.02 5.15
CA GLY A 66 -3.01 1.00 5.46
C GLY A 66 -2.51 2.23 6.21
N GLY A 67 -1.64 2.04 7.20
CA GLY A 67 -1.09 3.13 8.01
C GLY A 67 -0.17 4.13 7.28
N LEU A 68 0.07 3.95 5.97
CA LEU A 68 0.75 4.95 5.14
C LEU A 68 -0.19 6.12 4.78
N VAL A 69 -1.49 5.94 4.94
CA VAL A 69 -2.52 6.91 4.54
C VAL A 69 -3.33 7.31 5.76
N ASP A 70 -3.43 8.60 6.01
CA ASP A 70 -4.44 9.16 6.90
C ASP A 70 -5.80 9.02 6.23
N THR A 71 -6.62 8.11 6.74
CA THR A 71 -7.91 7.75 6.14
C THR A 71 -8.88 8.93 6.11
N SER A 72 -8.93 9.73 7.18
CA SER A 72 -9.79 10.92 7.22
C SER A 72 -9.38 11.95 6.18
N ALA A 73 -8.08 12.23 6.06
CA ALA A 73 -7.56 13.15 5.05
C ALA A 73 -7.84 12.67 3.62
N LEU A 74 -7.76 11.35 3.38
CA LEU A 74 -8.10 10.77 2.09
C LEU A 74 -9.59 10.94 1.77
N ILE A 75 -10.49 10.66 2.73
CA ILE A 75 -11.94 10.82 2.55
C ILE A 75 -12.28 12.27 2.17
N ASP A 76 -11.75 13.24 2.91
CA ASP A 76 -11.96 14.66 2.62
C ASP A 76 -11.43 15.05 1.22
N ALA A 77 -10.28 14.50 0.83
CA ALA A 77 -9.69 14.75 -0.49
C ALA A 77 -10.51 14.15 -1.63
N LEU A 78 -11.08 12.95 -1.44
CA LEU A 78 -11.97 12.30 -2.40
C LEU A 78 -13.28 13.07 -2.56
N LYS A 79 -13.89 13.51 -1.44
CA LYS A 79 -15.10 14.33 -1.44
C LYS A 79 -14.92 15.68 -2.13
N SER A 80 -13.79 16.32 -1.90
CA SER A 80 -13.47 17.61 -2.52
C SER A 80 -12.97 17.51 -3.96
N GLY A 81 -12.69 16.31 -4.47
CA GLY A 81 -12.08 16.08 -5.78
C GLY A 81 -10.60 16.44 -5.84
N LYS A 82 -9.94 16.67 -4.71
CA LYS A 82 -8.49 16.91 -4.64
C LYS A 82 -7.70 15.65 -5.01
N ILE A 83 -8.25 14.48 -4.69
CA ILE A 83 -7.88 13.17 -5.21
C ILE A 83 -9.06 12.67 -6.03
N SER A 84 -8.83 12.29 -7.29
CA SER A 84 -9.90 11.91 -8.22
C SER A 84 -10.45 10.51 -7.97
N GLY A 85 -9.66 9.63 -7.36
CA GLY A 85 -10.07 8.26 -7.02
C GLY A 85 -9.01 7.54 -6.22
N ALA A 86 -9.39 6.41 -5.60
CA ALA A 86 -8.47 5.59 -4.84
C ALA A 86 -8.67 4.09 -5.08
N GLY A 87 -7.56 3.34 -5.18
CA GLY A 87 -7.51 1.89 -5.15
C GLY A 87 -6.77 1.42 -3.90
N LEU A 88 -7.48 0.75 -3.00
CA LEU A 88 -6.99 0.43 -1.66
C LEU A 88 -7.07 -1.09 -1.43
N ASP A 89 -5.93 -1.78 -1.46
CA ASP A 89 -5.84 -3.20 -1.07
C ASP A 89 -5.57 -3.35 0.42
N THR A 90 -5.09 -2.28 1.07
CA THR A 90 -4.78 -2.23 2.49
C THR A 90 -5.40 -1.00 3.14
N LEU A 91 -5.93 -1.18 4.36
CA LEU A 91 -6.55 -0.12 5.16
C LEU A 91 -6.00 -0.11 6.59
N ALA A 92 -6.07 1.05 7.25
CA ALA A 92 -5.76 1.14 8.66
C ALA A 92 -6.67 0.19 9.46
N ASN A 93 -6.11 -0.51 10.44
CA ASN A 93 -6.82 -1.46 11.30
C ASN A 93 -7.56 -2.60 10.57
N GLU A 94 -7.21 -2.89 9.31
CA GLU A 94 -7.86 -3.92 8.48
C GLU A 94 -7.95 -5.30 9.15
N ALA A 95 -7.01 -5.65 10.03
CA ALA A 95 -7.03 -6.91 10.79
C ALA A 95 -8.27 -7.04 11.72
N GLU A 96 -8.98 -5.95 11.97
CA GLU A 96 -10.19 -5.97 12.79
C GLU A 96 -11.41 -6.48 12.00
N PHE A 97 -11.37 -6.41 10.66
CA PHE A 97 -12.51 -6.76 9.82
C PHE A 97 -12.17 -7.58 8.56
N PHE A 98 -10.99 -7.43 7.95
CA PHE A 98 -10.63 -8.25 6.79
C PHE A 98 -10.36 -9.71 7.18
N GLY A 99 -10.90 -10.64 6.39
CA GLY A 99 -10.71 -12.07 6.58
C GLY A 99 -11.40 -12.67 7.81
N LYS A 100 -12.23 -11.92 8.51
CA LYS A 100 -13.04 -12.45 9.62
C LYS A 100 -14.39 -12.94 9.11
N GLU A 101 -14.75 -14.16 9.52
CA GLU A 101 -16.11 -14.66 9.36
C GLU A 101 -17.05 -13.91 10.32
N HIS A 102 -18.24 -13.53 9.85
CA HIS A 102 -19.32 -12.96 10.66
C HIS A 102 -19.11 -11.54 11.21
N VAL A 103 -18.32 -10.69 10.54
CA VAL A 103 -18.33 -9.25 10.84
C VAL A 103 -19.69 -8.68 10.43
N LYS A 104 -20.42 -8.12 11.39
CA LYS A 104 -21.68 -7.42 11.09
C LYS A 104 -21.36 -6.06 10.48
N GLU A 105 -22.20 -5.58 9.59
CA GLU A 105 -22.07 -4.24 9.02
C GLU A 105 -22.02 -3.14 10.09
N SER A 106 -22.74 -3.33 11.21
CA SER A 106 -22.71 -2.44 12.37
C SER A 106 -21.32 -2.29 12.99
N ASP A 107 -20.48 -3.33 12.90
CA ASP A 107 -19.20 -3.44 13.59
C ASP A 107 -18.02 -2.93 12.70
N LEU A 108 -18.32 -2.60 11.45
CA LEU A 108 -17.35 -2.01 10.54
C LEU A 108 -17.06 -0.56 10.94
N PRO A 109 -15.79 -0.11 10.82
CA PRO A 109 -15.42 1.29 11.04
C PRO A 109 -16.21 2.24 10.13
N ASP A 110 -16.56 3.42 10.64
CA ASP A 110 -17.37 4.38 9.87
C ASP A 110 -16.63 4.91 8.64
N ASP A 111 -15.33 5.11 8.73
CA ASP A 111 -14.46 5.47 7.61
C ASP A 111 -14.42 4.38 6.51
N TYR A 112 -14.42 3.10 6.89
CA TYR A 112 -14.55 2.01 5.92
C TYR A 112 -15.90 2.03 5.21
N LYS A 113 -17.00 2.20 5.97
CA LYS A 113 -18.36 2.31 5.40
C LYS A 113 -18.45 3.49 4.44
N GLU A 114 -17.80 4.58 4.78
CA GLU A 114 -17.79 5.77 3.94
C GLU A 114 -17.02 5.52 2.64
N LEU A 115 -15.80 4.98 2.72
CA LEU A 115 -14.97 4.67 1.54
C LEU A 115 -15.64 3.67 0.59
N VAL A 116 -16.26 2.60 1.10
CA VAL A 116 -16.89 1.56 0.28
C VAL A 116 -18.11 2.06 -0.49
N ASN A 117 -18.74 3.15 -0.03
CA ASN A 117 -19.88 3.77 -0.66
C ASN A 117 -19.51 4.89 -1.66
N MET A 118 -18.21 5.18 -1.87
CA MET A 118 -17.76 6.17 -2.85
C MET A 118 -17.58 5.53 -4.23
N ASP A 119 -18.20 6.11 -5.27
CA ASP A 119 -18.12 5.61 -6.65
C ASP A 119 -16.69 5.67 -7.25
N ASN A 120 -15.83 6.51 -6.68
CA ASN A 120 -14.43 6.70 -7.10
C ASN A 120 -13.41 5.94 -6.23
N VAL A 121 -13.88 4.98 -5.42
CA VAL A 121 -13.03 4.15 -4.56
C VAL A 121 -13.22 2.67 -4.88
N LEU A 122 -12.10 1.97 -5.06
CA LEU A 122 -12.05 0.52 -5.16
C LEU A 122 -11.31 -0.04 -3.95
N ILE A 123 -11.95 -0.94 -3.20
CA ILE A 123 -11.34 -1.63 -2.07
C ILE A 123 -11.26 -3.13 -2.36
N THR A 124 -10.09 -3.72 -2.10
CA THR A 124 -9.89 -5.17 -2.09
C THR A 124 -9.33 -5.60 -0.73
N PRO A 125 -9.67 -6.80 -0.22
CA PRO A 125 -9.37 -7.18 1.16
C PRO A 125 -7.97 -7.78 1.31
N HIS A 126 -6.92 -6.98 1.04
CA HIS A 126 -5.50 -7.34 1.15
C HIS A 126 -5.15 -8.61 0.34
N VAL A 127 -5.59 -8.66 -0.90
CA VAL A 127 -5.45 -9.83 -1.79
C VAL A 127 -4.63 -9.57 -3.05
N ALA A 128 -4.02 -8.40 -3.20
CA ALA A 128 -3.22 -8.07 -4.39
C ALA A 128 -2.04 -9.04 -4.62
N PHE A 129 -1.53 -9.66 -3.54
CA PHE A 129 -0.50 -10.71 -3.64
C PHE A 129 -1.04 -12.05 -4.17
N PHE A 130 -2.34 -12.30 -4.16
CA PHE A 130 -2.94 -13.63 -4.38
C PHE A 130 -2.95 -14.02 -5.86
N THR A 131 -1.78 -14.27 -6.42
CA THR A 131 -1.60 -14.85 -7.76
C THR A 131 -1.07 -16.28 -7.67
N LYS A 132 -1.35 -17.11 -8.67
CA LYS A 132 -0.86 -18.50 -8.72
C LYS A 132 0.65 -18.57 -8.50
N LEU A 133 1.41 -17.64 -9.10
CA LEU A 133 2.87 -17.63 -9.01
C LEU A 133 3.34 -17.21 -7.62
N ALA A 134 2.77 -16.15 -7.05
CA ALA A 134 3.16 -15.67 -5.73
C ALA A 134 2.86 -16.71 -4.64
N VAL A 135 1.66 -17.31 -4.65
CA VAL A 135 1.28 -18.36 -3.69
C VAL A 135 2.19 -19.58 -3.83
N LYS A 136 2.41 -20.06 -5.06
CA LYS A 136 3.33 -21.18 -5.31
C LYS A 136 4.73 -20.90 -4.79
N ASN A 137 5.31 -19.76 -5.14
CA ASN A 137 6.65 -19.39 -4.71
C ASN A 137 6.76 -19.28 -3.19
N SER A 138 5.78 -18.69 -2.51
CA SER A 138 5.76 -18.56 -1.05
C SER A 138 5.78 -19.93 -0.37
N ILE A 139 4.96 -20.88 -0.86
CA ILE A 139 4.91 -22.24 -0.33
C ILE A 139 6.22 -23.00 -0.60
N GLU A 140 6.73 -22.93 -1.84
CA GLU A 140 7.97 -23.62 -2.22
C GLU A 140 9.17 -23.10 -1.44
N ILE A 141 9.29 -21.80 -1.24
CA ILE A 141 10.38 -21.19 -0.44
C ILE A 141 10.28 -21.70 1.01
N ALA A 142 9.10 -21.61 1.63
CA ALA A 142 8.92 -22.04 3.01
C ALA A 142 9.25 -23.53 3.20
N LEU A 143 8.77 -24.40 2.31
CA LEU A 143 9.06 -25.83 2.37
C LEU A 143 10.56 -26.14 2.16
N ASN A 144 11.22 -25.44 1.25
CA ASN A 144 12.66 -25.60 1.01
C ASN A 144 13.48 -25.13 2.22
N ASP A 145 13.10 -24.05 2.85
CA ASP A 145 13.74 -23.54 4.07
C ASP A 145 13.58 -24.54 5.22
N MET A 146 12.37 -25.04 5.46
CA MET A 146 12.11 -26.08 6.46
C MET A 146 12.97 -27.32 6.21
N LYS A 147 12.98 -27.83 4.98
CA LYS A 147 13.81 -28.98 4.59
C LYS A 147 15.30 -28.72 4.82
N SER A 148 15.78 -27.52 4.51
CA SER A 148 17.17 -27.12 4.71
C SER A 148 17.54 -27.11 6.19
N ILE A 149 16.70 -26.53 7.04
CA ILE A 149 16.88 -26.44 8.49
C ILE A 149 16.86 -27.83 9.12
N ILE A 150 15.91 -28.70 8.77
CA ILE A 150 15.81 -30.07 9.28
C ILE A 150 17.07 -30.87 8.94
N ASN A 151 17.66 -30.65 7.77
CA ASN A 151 18.90 -31.31 7.33
C ASN A 151 20.19 -30.61 7.85
N GLY A 152 20.09 -29.68 8.78
CA GLY A 152 21.25 -29.00 9.39
C GLY A 152 21.99 -28.01 8.47
N LYS A 153 21.40 -27.62 7.34
CA LYS A 153 22.02 -26.71 6.36
C LYS A 153 21.74 -25.22 6.59
N GLY A 154 20.84 -24.91 7.51
CA GLY A 154 20.38 -23.54 7.72
C GLY A 154 19.53 -23.00 6.55
N SER A 155 19.10 -21.76 6.64
CA SER A 155 18.44 -21.00 5.57
C SER A 155 18.83 -19.54 5.62
N LYS A 156 18.95 -18.90 4.46
CA LYS A 156 19.19 -17.45 4.34
C LYS A 156 17.99 -16.59 4.76
N ASN A 157 16.82 -17.21 4.90
CA ASN A 157 15.58 -16.54 5.26
C ASN A 157 15.26 -16.67 6.77
N ILE A 158 16.20 -17.17 7.59
CA ILE A 158 16.04 -17.21 9.04
C ILE A 158 15.97 -15.77 9.56
N VAL A 159 14.91 -15.47 10.28
CA VAL A 159 14.75 -14.20 11.01
C VAL A 159 15.18 -14.44 12.44
N ASN A 160 16.21 -13.73 12.90
CA ASN A 160 16.58 -13.68 14.32
C ASN A 160 15.62 -12.67 15.00
N LEU A 161 14.80 -13.18 15.91
CA LEU A 161 13.90 -12.38 16.74
C LEU A 161 14.66 -11.71 17.87
#